data_78db6e22ee23eba1f2d11f0a0f84028a
#
_entry.id   78db6e22ee23eba1f2d11f0a0f84028a
#
_cell.length_a   1.000
_cell.length_b   1.000
_cell.length_c   1.000
_cell.angle_alpha   90.00
_cell.angle_beta   90.00
_cell.angle_gamma   90.00
#
_symmetry.space_group_name_H-M   'P 1'
#
loop_
_entity.id
_entity.type
_entity.pdbx_description
1 polymer ?
#
loop_
_entity_poly.entity_id
_entity_poly.type
_entity_poly.pdbx_seq_one_letter_code
_entity_poly.pdbx_strand_id
1 'polypeptide(L)'
;MQVSALLLVTIMPLSHNLAADTETDVAPESLRQEVMNLSEELTNFTADRRERLMSDIKEVIGDIDARIAAMDNGLDEKWTEVDRLNRVKAQTALASLKRERARVGEWYERMEDSADYTWESMKEGFNDAYDNLTEAWLSAEQGVNTAIEED
;
A
#
# COMPACT_ATOMS: atom_id res chain seq x y z
N MET A 1 39.92 -28.54 42.13
CA MET A 1 39.19 -27.33 42.32
C MET A 1 38.54 -26.95 41.02
N GLN A 2 37.33 -27.27 40.98
CA GLN A 2 36.54 -27.15 39.76
C GLN A 2 35.98 -25.77 39.62
N VAL A 3 36.31 -25.14 38.53
CA VAL A 3 35.54 -23.99 38.14
C VAL A 3 34.70 -24.40 36.94
N SER A 4 33.50 -24.66 37.20
CA SER A 4 32.53 -24.94 36.13
C SER A 4 32.25 -23.66 35.37
N ALA A 5 32.78 -23.57 34.21
CA ALA A 5 32.36 -22.54 33.28
C ALA A 5 30.95 -22.85 32.83
N LEU A 6 30.07 -22.05 33.30
CA LEU A 6 28.72 -22.10 32.85
C LEU A 6 28.65 -21.48 31.46
N LEU A 7 28.55 -22.33 30.50
CA LEU A 7 28.30 -21.91 29.13
C LEU A 7 26.86 -21.40 29.04
N LEU A 8 26.75 -20.12 29.06
CA LEU A 8 25.48 -19.49 28.76
C LEU A 8 25.32 -19.52 27.26
N VAL A 9 24.65 -20.51 26.81
CA VAL A 9 24.20 -20.51 25.42
C VAL A 9 23.07 -19.52 25.31
N THR A 10 23.41 -18.38 24.85
CA THR A 10 22.41 -17.38 24.51
C THR A 10 21.72 -17.84 23.24
N ILE A 11 20.57 -18.39 23.40
CA ILE A 11 19.74 -18.74 22.28
C ILE A 11 19.23 -17.44 21.72
N MET A 12 19.71 -17.11 20.56
CA MET A 12 19.21 -15.94 19.85
C MET A 12 17.80 -16.19 19.36
N PRO A 13 16.89 -15.30 19.60
CA PRO A 13 15.53 -15.46 19.16
C PRO A 13 15.43 -15.45 17.64
N LEU A 14 14.57 -16.29 17.17
CA LEU A 14 14.28 -16.44 15.75
C LEU A 14 13.52 -15.26 15.15
N SER A 15 13.37 -14.21 15.88
CA SER A 15 12.54 -13.09 15.47
C SER A 15 12.99 -12.37 14.20
N HIS A 16 14.19 -12.61 13.75
CA HIS A 16 14.74 -11.93 12.58
C HIS A 16 14.06 -12.34 11.27
N ASN A 17 13.65 -13.58 11.20
CA ASN A 17 13.02 -14.10 9.98
C ASN A 17 11.63 -13.53 9.76
N LEU A 18 10.94 -13.21 10.84
CA LEU A 18 9.61 -12.62 10.76
C LEU A 18 9.65 -11.19 10.24
N ALA A 19 10.69 -10.45 10.57
CA ALA A 19 10.85 -9.08 10.09
C ALA A 19 11.12 -9.01 8.58
N ALA A 20 11.87 -9.98 8.05
CA ALA A 20 12.16 -10.03 6.62
C ALA A 20 10.91 -10.34 5.79
N ASP A 21 10.03 -11.18 6.31
CA ASP A 21 8.80 -11.55 5.61
C ASP A 21 7.79 -10.40 5.58
N THR A 22 7.82 -9.52 6.57
CA THR A 22 6.89 -8.39 6.65
C THR A 22 7.30 -7.21 5.79
N GLU A 23 8.53 -7.14 5.30
CA GLU A 23 8.98 -6.07 4.42
C GLU A 23 8.28 -6.07 3.06
N THR A 24 7.84 -7.23 2.59
CA THR A 24 7.20 -7.37 1.29
C THR A 24 5.67 -7.38 1.37
N ASP A 25 5.12 -7.53 2.56
CA ASP A 25 3.67 -7.59 2.75
C ASP A 25 3.22 -6.51 3.72
N VAL A 26 2.75 -5.40 3.15
CA VAL A 26 2.24 -4.29 3.93
C VAL A 26 0.89 -4.67 4.52
N ALA A 27 0.76 -4.64 5.84
CA ALA A 27 -0.49 -4.96 6.52
C ALA A 27 -1.59 -3.96 6.11
N PRO A 28 -2.80 -4.44 5.76
CA PRO A 28 -3.88 -3.56 5.31
C PRO A 28 -4.24 -2.45 6.29
N GLU A 29 -4.17 -2.70 7.59
CA GLU A 29 -4.48 -1.69 8.58
C GLU A 29 -3.42 -0.59 8.66
N SER A 30 -2.16 -0.97 8.56
CA SER A 30 -1.05 -0.01 8.52
C SER A 30 -1.14 0.86 7.27
N LEU A 31 -1.44 0.25 6.14
CA LEU A 31 -1.62 0.97 4.88
C LEU A 31 -2.82 1.91 4.96
N ARG A 32 -3.93 1.45 5.55
CA ARG A 32 -5.10 2.30 5.74
C ARG A 32 -4.76 3.53 6.55
N GLN A 33 -3.98 3.38 7.62
CA GLN A 33 -3.55 4.50 8.44
C GLN A 33 -2.67 5.47 7.64
N GLU A 34 -1.73 4.97 6.88
CA GLU A 34 -0.88 5.78 6.01
C GLU A 34 -1.70 6.55 4.97
N VAL A 35 -2.67 5.89 4.35
CA VAL A 35 -3.55 6.50 3.36
C VAL A 35 -4.37 7.63 3.98
N MET A 36 -4.90 7.42 5.18
CA MET A 36 -5.67 8.44 5.90
C MET A 36 -4.79 9.62 6.34
N ASN A 37 -3.60 9.33 6.82
CA ASN A 37 -2.65 10.37 7.23
C ASN A 37 -2.24 11.25 6.05
N LEU A 38 -2.00 10.64 4.89
CA LEU A 38 -1.69 11.40 3.68
C LEU A 38 -2.88 12.25 3.25
N SER A 39 -4.08 11.74 3.35
CA SER A 39 -5.30 12.50 3.03
C SER A 39 -5.41 13.75 3.90
N GLU A 40 -5.14 13.64 5.20
CA GLU A 40 -5.12 14.79 6.11
C GLU A 40 -4.01 15.78 5.75
N GLU A 41 -2.83 15.28 5.43
CA GLU A 41 -1.69 16.10 5.03
C GLU A 41 -2.00 16.89 3.77
N LEU A 42 -2.65 16.26 2.79
CA LEU A 42 -3.10 16.91 1.56
C LEU A 42 -4.10 18.03 1.83
N THR A 43 -4.99 17.85 2.80
CA THR A 43 -5.99 18.85 3.19
C THR A 43 -5.35 20.04 3.89
N ASN A 44 -4.34 19.79 4.73
CA ASN A 44 -3.68 20.82 5.55
C ASN A 44 -2.36 21.31 4.96
N PHE A 45 -2.19 21.13 3.68
CA PHE A 45 -0.96 21.44 2.98
C PHE A 45 -0.62 22.93 3.00
N THR A 46 0.68 23.22 3.19
CA THR A 46 1.25 24.55 3.02
C THR A 46 2.42 24.45 2.03
N ALA A 47 2.65 25.51 1.25
CA ALA A 47 3.64 25.49 0.16
C ALA A 47 5.07 25.18 0.63
N ASP A 48 5.42 25.56 1.85
CA ASP A 48 6.73 25.31 2.44
C ASP A 48 6.97 23.84 2.78
N ARG A 49 5.91 23.01 2.72
CA ARG A 49 6.00 21.56 2.97
C ARG A 49 5.93 20.74 1.68
N ARG A 50 6.02 21.38 0.54
CA ARG A 50 5.89 20.73 -0.77
C ARG A 50 6.80 19.50 -0.92
N GLU A 51 8.09 19.64 -0.60
CA GLU A 51 9.05 18.55 -0.74
C GLU A 51 8.71 17.37 0.16
N ARG A 52 8.31 17.67 1.38
CA ARG A 52 7.92 16.64 2.34
C ARG A 52 6.66 15.92 1.87
N LEU A 53 5.67 16.66 1.40
CA LEU A 53 4.45 16.07 0.86
C LEU A 53 4.75 15.14 -0.30
N MET A 54 5.60 15.57 -1.24
CA MET A 54 5.99 14.73 -2.38
C MET A 54 6.69 13.45 -1.95
N SER A 55 7.53 13.52 -0.94
CA SER A 55 8.21 12.35 -0.38
C SER A 55 7.21 11.39 0.28
N ASP A 56 6.27 11.92 1.04
CA ASP A 56 5.24 11.11 1.72
C ASP A 56 4.32 10.43 0.71
N ILE A 57 3.94 11.15 -0.36
CA ILE A 57 3.15 10.58 -1.45
C ILE A 57 3.88 9.40 -2.09
N LYS A 58 5.14 9.56 -2.39
CA LYS A 58 5.96 8.52 -3.01
C LYS A 58 6.01 7.27 -2.14
N GLU A 59 6.17 7.44 -0.85
CA GLU A 59 6.19 6.33 0.11
C GLU A 59 4.84 5.58 0.13
N VAL A 60 3.73 6.29 0.23
CA VAL A 60 2.40 5.69 0.24
C VAL A 60 2.11 4.97 -1.08
N ILE A 61 2.48 5.56 -2.22
CA ILE A 61 2.33 4.91 -3.53
C ILE A 61 3.12 3.60 -3.58
N GLY A 62 4.34 3.59 -3.07
CA GLY A 62 5.16 2.38 -2.99
C GLY A 62 4.50 1.29 -2.15
N ASP A 63 3.92 1.65 -1.03
CA ASP A 63 3.23 0.72 -0.15
C ASP A 63 1.95 0.18 -0.79
N ILE A 64 1.23 1.01 -1.53
CA ILE A 64 0.06 0.59 -2.30
C ILE A 64 0.48 -0.40 -3.39
N ASP A 65 1.58 -0.15 -4.09
CA ASP A 65 2.10 -1.07 -5.11
C ASP A 65 2.45 -2.43 -4.51
N ALA A 66 3.09 -2.45 -3.34
CA ALA A 66 3.38 -3.68 -2.63
C ALA A 66 2.10 -4.42 -2.24
N ARG A 67 1.09 -3.70 -1.82
CA ARG A 67 -0.21 -4.30 -1.46
C ARG A 67 -0.93 -4.88 -2.68
N ILE A 68 -0.88 -4.18 -3.82
CA ILE A 68 -1.44 -4.69 -5.08
C ILE A 68 -0.78 -6.01 -5.46
N ALA A 69 0.55 -6.06 -5.37
CA ALA A 69 1.30 -7.29 -5.66
C ALA A 69 0.92 -8.43 -4.72
N ALA A 70 0.75 -8.14 -3.43
CA ALA A 70 0.34 -9.15 -2.45
C ALA A 70 -1.06 -9.69 -2.74
N MET A 71 -1.99 -8.83 -3.12
CA MET A 71 -3.35 -9.26 -3.48
C MET A 71 -3.36 -10.11 -4.76
N ASP A 72 -2.61 -9.73 -5.78
CA ASP A 72 -2.46 -10.51 -7.01
C ASP A 72 -1.90 -11.89 -6.71
N ASN A 73 -0.83 -11.95 -5.92
CA ASN A 73 -0.19 -13.22 -5.55
C ASN A 73 -1.12 -14.11 -4.74
N GLY A 74 -1.83 -13.53 -3.78
CA GLY A 74 -2.80 -14.26 -2.97
C GLY A 74 -3.91 -14.86 -3.81
N LEU A 75 -4.44 -14.11 -4.76
CA LEU A 75 -5.48 -14.59 -5.65
C LEU A 75 -4.96 -15.71 -6.57
N ASP A 76 -3.75 -15.58 -7.11
CA ASP A 76 -3.13 -16.59 -7.97
C ASP A 76 -2.89 -17.90 -7.21
N GLU A 77 -2.40 -17.83 -5.98
CA GLU A 77 -2.15 -19.00 -5.15
C GLU A 77 -3.43 -19.78 -4.86
N LYS A 78 -4.55 -19.09 -4.72
CA LYS A 78 -5.84 -19.69 -4.41
C LYS A 78 -6.74 -19.86 -5.63
N TRP A 79 -6.22 -19.60 -6.82
CA TRP A 79 -7.01 -19.50 -8.05
C TRP A 79 -7.95 -20.68 -8.28
N THR A 80 -7.45 -21.91 -8.11
CA THR A 80 -8.24 -23.10 -8.35
C THR A 80 -9.28 -23.39 -7.26
N GLU A 81 -9.09 -22.82 -6.08
CA GLU A 81 -9.98 -23.01 -4.94
C GLU A 81 -11.09 -21.97 -4.90
N VAL A 82 -10.91 -20.86 -5.62
CA VAL A 82 -11.84 -19.74 -5.62
C VAL A 82 -12.96 -19.96 -6.63
N ASP A 83 -14.18 -19.70 -6.21
CA ASP A 83 -15.35 -19.74 -7.07
C ASP A 83 -15.19 -18.78 -8.26
N ARG A 84 -15.68 -19.20 -9.43
CA ARG A 84 -15.53 -18.44 -10.67
C ARG A 84 -16.07 -17.00 -10.55
N LEU A 85 -17.25 -16.84 -9.95
CA LEU A 85 -17.84 -15.51 -9.78
C LEU A 85 -16.96 -14.63 -8.91
N ASN A 86 -16.47 -15.16 -7.80
CA ASN A 86 -15.60 -14.42 -6.88
C ASN A 86 -14.26 -14.09 -7.52
N ARG A 87 -13.73 -14.95 -8.37
CA ARG A 87 -12.52 -14.65 -9.16
C ARG A 87 -12.73 -13.47 -10.08
N VAL A 88 -13.84 -13.46 -10.81
CA VAL A 88 -14.16 -12.36 -11.73
C VAL A 88 -14.30 -11.05 -10.97
N LYS A 89 -15.00 -11.06 -9.84
CA LYS A 89 -15.17 -9.89 -9.00
C LYS A 89 -13.83 -9.36 -8.47
N ALA A 90 -13.00 -10.25 -7.96
CA ALA A 90 -11.68 -9.89 -7.43
C ALA A 90 -10.78 -9.32 -8.53
N GLN A 91 -10.74 -9.98 -9.70
CA GLN A 91 -9.94 -9.50 -10.83
C GLN A 91 -10.41 -8.13 -11.33
N THR A 92 -11.72 -7.92 -11.41
CA THR A 92 -12.28 -6.65 -11.84
C THR A 92 -11.92 -5.54 -10.86
N ALA A 93 -12.02 -5.80 -9.57
CA ALA A 93 -11.65 -4.84 -8.53
C ALA A 93 -10.16 -4.53 -8.56
N LEU A 94 -9.31 -5.54 -8.72
CA LEU A 94 -7.85 -5.33 -8.86
C LEU A 94 -7.50 -4.54 -10.11
N ALA A 95 -8.15 -4.82 -11.24
CA ALA A 95 -7.93 -4.08 -12.48
C ALA A 95 -8.29 -2.59 -12.32
N SER A 96 -9.39 -2.32 -11.63
CA SER A 96 -9.81 -0.96 -11.31
C SER A 96 -8.77 -0.26 -10.41
N LEU A 97 -8.28 -0.95 -9.39
CA LEU A 97 -7.26 -0.42 -8.49
C LEU A 97 -5.98 -0.09 -9.24
N LYS A 98 -5.52 -0.97 -10.11
CA LYS A 98 -4.32 -0.74 -10.92
C LYS A 98 -4.47 0.48 -11.83
N ARG A 99 -5.66 0.67 -12.39
CA ARG A 99 -5.96 1.82 -13.24
C ARG A 99 -5.95 3.12 -12.44
N GLU A 100 -6.57 3.14 -11.28
CA GLU A 100 -6.56 4.33 -10.42
C GLU A 100 -5.16 4.61 -9.88
N ARG A 101 -4.39 3.56 -9.59
CA ARG A 101 -2.98 3.71 -9.23
C ARG A 101 -2.18 4.40 -10.34
N ALA A 102 -2.40 4.03 -11.58
CA ALA A 102 -1.72 4.65 -12.72
C ALA A 102 -2.08 6.15 -12.83
N ARG A 103 -3.33 6.51 -12.59
CA ARG A 103 -3.77 7.90 -12.61
C ARG A 103 -3.12 8.73 -11.50
N VAL A 104 -3.02 8.18 -10.30
CA VAL A 104 -2.32 8.84 -9.20
C VAL A 104 -0.86 9.08 -9.57
N GLY A 105 -0.21 8.11 -10.20
CA GLY A 105 1.16 8.26 -10.68
C GLY A 105 1.33 9.40 -11.69
N GLU A 106 0.37 9.53 -12.62
CA GLU A 106 0.38 10.62 -13.59
C GLU A 106 0.26 11.98 -12.92
N TRP A 107 -0.64 12.12 -11.95
CA TRP A 107 -0.80 13.36 -11.20
C TRP A 107 0.41 13.67 -10.33
N TYR A 108 1.04 12.64 -9.75
CA TYR A 108 2.28 12.79 -9.01
C TYR A 108 3.37 13.41 -9.89
N GLU A 109 3.55 12.89 -11.09
CA GLU A 109 4.54 13.42 -12.04
C GLU A 109 4.23 14.87 -12.43
N ARG A 110 2.97 15.18 -12.65
CA ARG A 110 2.54 16.55 -12.96
C ARG A 110 2.83 17.50 -11.81
N MET A 111 2.58 17.09 -10.58
CA MET A 111 2.91 17.88 -9.40
C MET A 111 4.41 18.11 -9.28
N GLU A 112 5.20 17.05 -9.48
CA GLU A 112 6.65 17.13 -9.40
C GLU A 112 7.21 18.15 -10.40
N ASP A 113 6.68 18.17 -11.61
CA ASP A 113 7.12 19.03 -12.69
C ASP A 113 6.46 20.42 -12.67
N SER A 114 5.48 20.66 -11.80
CA SER A 114 4.71 21.90 -11.81
C SER A 114 5.50 23.07 -11.25
N ALA A 115 5.24 24.25 -11.85
CA ALA A 115 5.69 25.50 -11.28
C ALA A 115 4.84 25.88 -10.06
N ASP A 116 5.36 26.76 -9.22
CA ASP A 116 4.68 27.16 -7.98
C ASP A 116 3.27 27.70 -8.23
N TYR A 117 3.07 28.44 -9.30
CA TYR A 117 1.77 29.04 -9.60
C TYR A 117 0.72 28.02 -10.09
N THR A 118 1.15 26.83 -10.54
CA THR A 118 0.25 25.76 -10.99
C THR A 118 0.11 24.66 -9.95
N TRP A 119 0.91 24.70 -8.90
CA TRP A 119 0.97 23.67 -7.87
C TRP A 119 -0.40 23.34 -7.26
N GLU A 120 -1.19 24.37 -6.91
CA GLU A 120 -2.50 24.19 -6.30
C GLU A 120 -3.46 23.44 -7.23
N SER A 121 -3.47 23.78 -8.52
CA SER A 121 -4.32 23.07 -9.48
C SER A 121 -3.91 21.61 -9.64
N MET A 122 -2.61 21.35 -9.67
CA MET A 122 -2.10 19.98 -9.79
C MET A 122 -2.39 19.16 -8.53
N LYS A 123 -2.31 19.81 -7.37
CA LYS A 123 -2.65 19.17 -6.09
C LYS A 123 -4.13 18.79 -6.04
N GLU A 124 -5.01 19.65 -6.52
CA GLU A 124 -6.45 19.33 -6.58
C GLU A 124 -6.72 18.11 -7.46
N GLY A 125 -6.10 18.05 -8.64
CA GLY A 125 -6.21 16.90 -9.52
C GLY A 125 -5.68 15.63 -8.88
N PHE A 126 -4.56 15.75 -8.18
CA PHE A 126 -4.00 14.64 -7.42
C PHE A 126 -4.97 14.18 -6.31
N ASN A 127 -5.56 15.10 -5.57
CA ASN A 127 -6.50 14.77 -4.50
C ASN A 127 -7.68 13.95 -5.03
N ASP A 128 -8.25 14.35 -6.16
CA ASP A 128 -9.37 13.64 -6.78
C ASP A 128 -8.95 12.23 -7.20
N ALA A 129 -7.78 12.11 -7.82
CA ALA A 129 -7.25 10.82 -8.23
C ALA A 129 -6.95 9.93 -7.01
N TYR A 130 -6.44 10.52 -5.95
CA TYR A 130 -6.12 9.82 -4.71
C TYR A 130 -7.38 9.30 -4.01
N ASP A 131 -8.46 10.08 -3.98
CA ASP A 131 -9.73 9.64 -3.43
C ASP A 131 -10.29 8.45 -4.22
N ASN A 132 -10.20 8.49 -5.55
CA ASN A 132 -10.60 7.38 -6.40
C ASN A 132 -9.75 6.14 -6.16
N LEU A 133 -8.44 6.33 -5.98
CA LEU A 133 -7.53 5.23 -5.64
C LEU A 133 -7.91 4.58 -4.31
N THR A 134 -8.22 5.38 -3.30
CA THR A 134 -8.61 4.88 -1.98
C THR A 134 -9.88 4.03 -2.07
N GLU A 135 -10.89 4.49 -2.79
CA GLU A 135 -12.12 3.74 -3.00
C GLU A 135 -11.87 2.43 -3.75
N ALA A 136 -11.06 2.47 -4.80
CA ALA A 136 -10.72 1.29 -5.57
C ALA A 136 -9.93 0.29 -4.74
N TRP A 137 -9.02 0.78 -3.89
CA TRP A 137 -8.26 -0.09 -3.00
C TRP A 137 -9.15 -0.80 -1.99
N LEU A 138 -10.08 -0.09 -1.35
CA LEU A 138 -11.02 -0.69 -0.40
C LEU A 138 -11.89 -1.75 -1.07
N SER A 139 -12.36 -1.48 -2.29
CA SER A 139 -13.14 -2.46 -3.07
C SER A 139 -12.30 -3.68 -3.42
N ALA A 140 -11.04 -3.49 -3.79
CA ALA A 140 -10.14 -4.59 -4.14
C ALA A 140 -9.84 -5.46 -2.91
N GLU A 141 -9.59 -4.85 -1.75
CA GLU A 141 -9.38 -5.59 -0.51
C GLU A 141 -10.58 -6.47 -0.19
N GLN A 142 -11.78 -5.90 -0.29
CA GLN A 142 -13.00 -6.63 -0.02
C GLN A 142 -13.20 -7.77 -1.03
N GLY A 143 -13.01 -7.51 -2.32
CA GLY A 143 -13.18 -8.52 -3.36
C GLY A 143 -12.21 -9.66 -3.24
N VAL A 144 -10.94 -9.37 -2.99
CA VAL A 144 -9.89 -10.39 -2.86
C VAL A 144 -10.09 -11.18 -1.56
N ASN A 145 -10.37 -10.51 -0.45
CA ASN A 145 -10.60 -11.19 0.83
C ASN A 145 -11.81 -12.12 0.75
N THR A 146 -12.90 -11.69 0.15
CA THR A 146 -14.08 -12.53 -0.07
C THR A 146 -13.75 -13.75 -0.91
N ALA A 147 -12.97 -13.56 -1.98
CA ALA A 147 -12.58 -14.65 -2.86
C ALA A 147 -11.68 -15.68 -2.16
N ILE A 148 -10.73 -15.20 -1.35
CA ILE A 148 -9.74 -16.07 -0.69
C ILE A 148 -10.33 -16.75 0.55
N GLU A 149 -11.15 -16.06 1.33
CA GLU A 149 -11.67 -16.55 2.61
C GLU A 149 -12.93 -17.42 2.49
N GLU A 150 -13.68 -17.28 1.40
CA GLU A 150 -14.85 -18.13 1.17
C GLU A 150 -14.43 -19.49 0.61
N ASP A 151 -14.57 -20.50 1.41
CA ASP A 151 -14.42 -21.90 1.02
C ASP A 151 -15.79 -22.56 0.89
#